data_bf7285441e99fdf4cfe9986020973ee1
#
_entry.id   bf7285441e99fdf4cfe9986020973ee1
#
_cell.length_a   1.000
_cell.length_b   1.000
_cell.length_c   1.000
_cell.angle_alpha   90.00
_cell.angle_beta   90.00
_cell.angle_gamma   90.00
#
_symmetry.space_group_name_H-M   'P 1'
#
loop_
_entity.id
_entity.type
_entity.pdbx_description
1 polymer ?
#
loop_
_entity_poly.entity_id
_entity_poly.type
_entity_poly.pdbx_seq_one_letter_code
_entity_poly.pdbx_strand_id
1 'polypeptide(L)'
;MLINHEIDKGAIIGQVRVPILPEDNVGSLYDKLMHRGTSLVTETVDRIAAGDISPIEQQHVDESALHPAPKIFKEDCLIDWSWDGRRIVNFVRGLSPYPAAWTELYREGSQMPQAAKIYSAAFEPAAHGEKPGSIESDGRTLLRVACADGWITLGEIQIAGKKRLAVRELLLGLRDIGRYRFRE
;
A
#
# COMPACT_ATOMS: atom_id res chain seq x y z
N MET A 1 -8.40 24.49 8.83
CA MET A 1 -7.51 25.27 9.72
C MET A 1 -7.44 26.71 9.25
N LEU A 2 -7.07 27.64 10.14
CA LEU A 2 -6.77 29.02 9.76
C LEU A 2 -5.40 29.08 9.06
N ILE A 3 -5.25 30.04 8.15
CA ILE A 3 -3.99 30.26 7.43
C ILE A 3 -3.18 31.31 8.19
N ASN A 4 -1.89 31.06 8.39
CA ASN A 4 -0.93 32.00 8.90
C ASN A 4 0.29 32.08 7.96
N HIS A 5 1.40 32.70 8.39
CA HIS A 5 2.60 32.84 7.57
C HIS A 5 3.44 31.55 7.46
N GLU A 6 3.19 30.55 8.30
CA GLU A 6 3.88 29.26 8.29
C GLU A 6 3.04 28.19 7.60
N ILE A 7 3.70 27.35 6.81
CA ILE A 7 3.00 26.27 6.08
C ILE A 7 2.44 25.26 7.09
N ASP A 8 1.12 24.99 6.98
CA ASP A 8 0.37 24.00 7.75
C ASP A 8 0.41 24.16 9.30
N LYS A 9 0.85 25.30 9.81
CA LYS A 9 0.92 25.57 11.27
C LYS A 9 -0.24 26.43 11.82
N GLY A 10 -1.24 26.73 11.02
CA GLY A 10 -2.38 27.53 11.48
C GLY A 10 -3.30 26.78 12.46
N ALA A 11 -4.07 27.51 13.26
CA ALA A 11 -4.98 26.92 14.23
C ALA A 11 -6.04 25.99 13.59
N ILE A 12 -6.30 24.85 14.22
CA ILE A 12 -7.25 23.84 13.75
C ILE A 12 -8.66 24.27 14.13
N ILE A 13 -9.56 24.38 13.15
CA ILE A 13 -10.96 24.76 13.37
C ILE A 13 -11.88 23.52 13.51
N GLY A 14 -11.54 22.44 12.79
CA GLY A 14 -12.29 21.20 12.83
C GLY A 14 -11.41 20.01 12.50
N GLN A 15 -11.68 18.88 13.13
CA GLN A 15 -10.95 17.62 12.94
C GLN A 15 -11.89 16.44 13.06
N VAL A 16 -11.70 15.44 12.22
CA VAL A 16 -12.40 14.16 12.31
C VAL A 16 -11.39 13.02 12.24
N ARG A 17 -11.58 12.01 13.07
CA ARG A 17 -10.77 10.79 13.04
C ARG A 17 -11.46 9.72 12.21
N VAL A 18 -10.70 9.08 11.32
CA VAL A 18 -11.16 7.98 10.50
C VAL A 18 -10.31 6.75 10.83
N PRO A 19 -10.89 5.63 11.26
CA PRO A 19 -10.13 4.43 11.55
C PRO A 19 -9.61 3.80 10.26
N ILE A 20 -8.38 3.29 10.32
CA ILE A 20 -7.78 2.47 9.26
C ILE A 20 -7.99 1.01 9.67
N LEU A 21 -8.82 0.29 8.92
CA LEU A 21 -9.15 -1.10 9.19
C LEU A 21 -8.11 -2.05 8.55
N PRO A 22 -8.02 -3.31 9.01
CA PRO A 22 -7.09 -4.28 8.44
C PRO A 22 -7.28 -4.51 6.93
N GLU A 23 -8.51 -4.45 6.45
CA GLU A 23 -8.88 -4.59 5.04
C GLU A 23 -8.66 -3.33 4.20
N ASP A 24 -8.38 -2.18 4.83
CA ASP A 24 -8.18 -0.94 4.10
C ASP A 24 -6.86 -0.96 3.32
N ASN A 25 -6.93 -0.40 2.12
CA ASN A 25 -5.78 0.05 1.34
C ASN A 25 -5.82 1.58 1.20
N VAL A 26 -4.80 2.18 0.59
CA VAL A 26 -4.76 3.64 0.43
C VAL A 26 -5.93 4.17 -0.39
N GLY A 27 -6.44 3.40 -1.37
CA GLY A 27 -7.60 3.80 -2.16
C GLY A 27 -8.88 3.85 -1.33
N SER A 28 -9.20 2.79 -0.59
CA SER A 28 -10.39 2.77 0.28
C SER A 28 -10.32 3.82 1.39
N LEU A 29 -9.12 4.03 1.95
CA LEU A 29 -8.90 5.09 2.94
C LEU A 29 -9.09 6.49 2.34
N TYR A 30 -8.60 6.71 1.11
CA TYR A 30 -8.82 7.96 0.39
C TYR A 30 -10.32 8.27 0.23
N ASP A 31 -11.11 7.29 -0.20
CA ASP A 31 -12.55 7.44 -0.36
C ASP A 31 -13.24 7.77 0.98
N LYS A 32 -12.86 7.07 2.06
CA LYS A 32 -13.37 7.37 3.42
C LYS A 32 -13.04 8.80 3.85
N LEU A 33 -11.79 9.22 3.65
CA LEU A 33 -11.33 10.57 3.99
C LEU A 33 -12.03 11.64 3.15
N MET A 34 -12.24 11.41 1.86
CA MET A 34 -12.95 12.32 0.97
C MET A 34 -14.39 12.55 1.46
N HIS A 35 -15.13 11.48 1.75
CA HIS A 35 -16.51 11.59 2.23
C HIS A 35 -16.59 12.31 3.59
N ARG A 36 -15.74 11.93 4.53
CA ARG A 36 -15.70 12.57 5.86
C ARG A 36 -15.24 14.02 5.80
N GLY A 37 -14.25 14.30 4.93
CA GLY A 37 -13.75 15.64 4.70
C GLY A 37 -14.82 16.58 4.14
N THR A 38 -15.64 16.11 3.20
CA THR A 38 -16.75 16.88 2.65
C THR A 38 -17.73 17.32 3.74
N SER A 39 -18.16 16.39 4.60
CA SER A 39 -19.05 16.71 5.73
C SER A 39 -18.41 17.71 6.69
N LEU A 40 -17.14 17.48 7.04
CA LEU A 40 -16.41 18.36 7.95
C LEU A 40 -16.25 19.79 7.40
N VAL A 41 -16.04 19.94 6.08
CA VAL A 41 -15.96 21.27 5.45
C VAL A 41 -17.30 21.99 5.56
N THR A 42 -18.42 21.33 5.22
CA THR A 42 -19.76 21.93 5.31
C THR A 42 -20.08 22.37 6.75
N GLU A 43 -19.91 21.46 7.72
CA GLU A 43 -20.13 21.76 9.15
C GLU A 43 -19.25 22.92 9.63
N THR A 44 -18.00 22.98 9.17
CA THR A 44 -17.07 24.06 9.54
C THR A 44 -17.51 25.40 8.97
N VAL A 45 -17.99 25.45 7.72
CA VAL A 45 -18.51 26.67 7.09
C VAL A 45 -19.76 27.17 7.84
N ASP A 46 -20.69 26.29 8.19
CA ASP A 46 -21.88 26.64 8.93
C ASP A 46 -21.54 27.22 10.32
N ARG A 47 -20.56 26.61 11.01
CA ARG A 47 -20.07 27.12 12.31
C ARG A 47 -19.42 28.49 12.20
N ILE A 48 -18.61 28.70 11.14
CA ILE A 48 -18.02 30.02 10.87
C ILE A 48 -19.11 31.07 10.64
N ALA A 49 -20.14 30.76 9.84
CA ALA A 49 -21.23 31.64 9.56
C ALA A 49 -22.07 31.99 10.82
N ALA A 50 -22.17 31.03 11.74
CA ALA A 50 -22.86 31.23 13.04
C ALA A 50 -21.96 31.95 14.09
N GLY A 51 -20.69 32.21 13.81
CA GLY A 51 -19.72 32.74 14.78
C GLY A 51 -19.33 31.75 15.88
N ASP A 52 -19.65 30.46 15.70
CA ASP A 52 -19.37 29.39 16.66
C ASP A 52 -18.08 28.62 16.24
N ILE A 53 -16.96 29.29 16.34
CA ILE A 53 -15.64 28.66 16.11
C ILE A 53 -14.76 28.81 17.35
N SER A 54 -14.10 27.72 17.72
CA SER A 54 -13.09 27.68 18.78
C SER A 54 -11.80 27.09 18.18
N PRO A 55 -10.95 27.93 17.58
CA PRO A 55 -9.70 27.46 16.99
C PRO A 55 -8.77 26.89 18.07
N ILE A 56 -8.12 25.79 17.75
CA ILE A 56 -7.15 25.13 18.61
C ILE A 56 -5.77 25.37 18.02
N GLU A 57 -4.91 26.08 18.75
CA GLU A 57 -3.53 26.27 18.34
C GLU A 57 -2.79 24.93 18.29
N GLN A 58 -1.99 24.73 17.24
CA GLN A 58 -1.14 23.56 17.14
C GLN A 58 -0.01 23.70 18.17
N GLN A 59 0.09 22.72 19.07
CA GLN A 59 1.15 22.70 20.07
C GLN A 59 2.51 22.57 19.37
N HIS A 60 3.53 23.14 19.99
CA HIS A 60 4.91 22.94 19.55
C HIS A 60 5.25 21.46 19.67
N VAL A 61 5.38 20.78 18.53
CA VAL A 61 5.80 19.38 18.49
C VAL A 61 7.32 19.34 18.42
N ASP A 62 7.94 18.46 19.19
CA ASP A 62 9.37 18.20 19.09
C ASP A 62 9.68 17.77 17.63
N GLU A 63 10.55 18.51 16.96
CA GLU A 63 10.91 18.24 15.56
C GLU A 63 11.48 16.83 15.37
N SER A 64 12.11 16.25 16.39
CA SER A 64 12.62 14.88 16.36
C SER A 64 11.51 13.82 16.31
N ALA A 65 10.29 14.15 16.70
CA ALA A 65 9.12 13.28 16.65
C ALA A 65 8.34 13.39 15.32
N LEU A 66 8.74 14.30 14.44
CA LEU A 66 8.08 14.49 13.13
C LEU A 66 8.60 13.50 12.10
N HIS A 67 7.69 12.94 11.34
CA HIS A 67 8.02 12.09 10.21
C HIS A 67 7.78 12.86 8.90
N PRO A 68 8.81 13.03 8.06
CA PRO A 68 8.64 13.69 6.77
C PRO A 68 7.72 12.86 5.86
N ALA A 69 6.97 13.54 5.00
CA ALA A 69 6.15 12.92 3.97
C ALA A 69 6.72 13.26 2.57
N PRO A 70 7.85 12.65 2.18
CA PRO A 70 8.49 12.93 0.90
C PRO A 70 7.63 12.45 -0.27
N LYS A 71 7.94 12.94 -1.46
CA LYS A 71 7.37 12.39 -2.69
C LYS A 71 7.78 10.93 -2.86
N ILE A 72 6.82 10.08 -3.19
CA ILE A 72 7.05 8.66 -3.47
C ILE A 72 7.45 8.50 -4.93
N PHE A 73 8.63 7.95 -5.18
CA PHE A 73 9.12 7.62 -6.51
C PHE A 73 8.89 6.13 -6.81
N LYS A 74 9.10 5.74 -8.06
CA LYS A 74 8.90 4.35 -8.49
C LYS A 74 9.79 3.38 -7.71
N GLU A 75 11.01 3.77 -7.45
CA GLU A 75 12.03 2.99 -6.73
C GLU A 75 11.59 2.70 -5.29
N ASP A 76 10.91 3.67 -4.65
CA ASP A 76 10.37 3.53 -3.30
C ASP A 76 9.21 2.53 -3.21
N CYS A 77 8.66 2.11 -4.36
CA CYS A 77 7.56 1.15 -4.44
C CYS A 77 8.03 -0.29 -4.71
N LEU A 78 9.34 -0.54 -4.76
CA LEU A 78 9.90 -1.88 -4.98
C LEU A 78 9.76 -2.73 -3.72
N ILE A 79 9.19 -3.93 -3.87
CA ILE A 79 9.06 -4.89 -2.77
C ILE A 79 10.41 -5.54 -2.50
N ASP A 80 10.83 -5.53 -1.25
CA ASP A 80 11.93 -6.33 -0.74
C ASP A 80 11.34 -7.56 -0.02
N TRP A 81 11.47 -8.71 -0.63
CA TRP A 81 10.93 -9.95 -0.11
C TRP A 81 11.65 -10.48 1.14
N SER A 82 12.81 -9.89 1.50
CA SER A 82 13.52 -10.20 2.74
C SER A 82 12.87 -9.57 3.99
N TRP A 83 11.89 -8.69 3.83
CA TRP A 83 11.15 -8.14 4.95
C TRP A 83 10.23 -9.18 5.59
N ASP A 84 9.81 -8.87 6.83
CA ASP A 84 8.72 -9.61 7.47
C ASP A 84 7.41 -9.49 6.68
N GLY A 85 6.60 -10.54 6.71
CA GLY A 85 5.42 -10.62 5.88
C GLY A 85 4.36 -9.57 6.22
N ARG A 86 4.26 -9.16 7.47
CA ARG A 86 3.33 -8.10 7.88
C ARG A 86 3.73 -6.74 7.29
N ARG A 87 5.02 -6.46 7.24
CA ARG A 87 5.55 -5.27 6.58
C ARG A 87 5.25 -5.27 5.10
N ILE A 88 5.46 -6.40 4.40
CA ILE A 88 5.15 -6.54 2.97
C ILE A 88 3.66 -6.30 2.70
N VAL A 89 2.75 -6.91 3.47
CA VAL A 89 1.30 -6.69 3.31
C VAL A 89 0.93 -5.23 3.54
N ASN A 90 1.47 -4.60 4.58
CA ASN A 90 1.23 -3.17 4.84
C ASN A 90 1.77 -2.28 3.72
N PHE A 91 2.93 -2.62 3.16
CA PHE A 91 3.52 -1.92 2.03
C PHE A 91 2.64 -2.03 0.77
N VAL A 92 2.20 -3.23 0.43
CA VAL A 92 1.30 -3.46 -0.71
C VAL A 92 0.00 -2.68 -0.54
N ARG A 93 -0.68 -2.79 0.61
CA ARG A 93 -1.95 -2.09 0.83
C ARG A 93 -1.80 -0.56 0.90
N GLY A 94 -0.67 -0.08 1.45
CA GLY A 94 -0.36 1.36 1.52
C GLY A 94 -0.10 2.01 0.16
N LEU A 95 0.21 1.22 -0.86
CA LEU A 95 0.45 1.68 -2.23
C LEU A 95 -0.67 1.31 -3.21
N SER A 96 -1.65 0.49 -2.82
CA SER A 96 -2.74 0.02 -3.68
C SER A 96 -3.95 0.98 -3.65
N PRO A 97 -4.54 1.31 -4.79
CA PRO A 97 -4.27 0.84 -6.15
C PRO A 97 -3.18 1.64 -6.89
N TYR A 98 -2.73 2.78 -6.38
CA TYR A 98 -1.75 3.64 -7.01
C TYR A 98 -0.80 4.25 -5.97
N PRO A 99 0.51 4.28 -6.26
CA PRO A 99 1.23 3.88 -7.49
C PRO A 99 1.35 2.36 -7.70
N ALA A 100 0.97 1.55 -6.73
CA ALA A 100 1.10 0.11 -6.54
C ALA A 100 2.54 -0.34 -6.23
N ALA A 101 2.66 -1.24 -5.26
CA ALA A 101 3.90 -1.94 -4.99
C ALA A 101 4.27 -2.82 -6.20
N TRP A 102 5.55 -2.94 -6.51
CA TRP A 102 6.01 -3.71 -7.66
C TRP A 102 7.25 -4.52 -7.35
N THR A 103 7.53 -5.50 -8.20
CA THR A 103 8.71 -6.36 -8.13
C THR A 103 9.13 -6.77 -9.53
N GLU A 104 10.27 -7.43 -9.65
CA GLU A 104 10.76 -8.02 -10.89
C GLU A 104 10.49 -9.51 -10.91
N LEU A 105 9.83 -9.98 -11.97
CA LEU A 105 9.53 -11.38 -12.23
C LEU A 105 10.54 -11.94 -13.23
N TYR A 106 11.36 -12.86 -12.79
CA TYR A 106 12.35 -13.55 -13.60
C TYR A 106 11.81 -14.90 -14.05
N ARG A 107 12.03 -15.24 -15.31
CA ARG A 107 11.77 -16.57 -15.84
C ARG A 107 13.09 -17.32 -16.03
N GLU A 108 13.14 -18.57 -15.66
CA GLU A 108 14.28 -19.45 -15.94
C GLU A 108 14.66 -19.43 -17.42
N GLY A 109 15.96 -19.21 -17.72
CA GLY A 109 16.47 -19.09 -19.09
C GLY A 109 16.24 -17.73 -19.75
N SER A 110 15.57 -16.76 -19.08
CA SER A 110 15.45 -15.38 -19.57
C SER A 110 16.40 -14.46 -18.81
N GLN A 111 17.10 -13.59 -19.55
CA GLN A 111 17.97 -12.58 -18.94
C GLN A 111 17.23 -11.28 -18.57
N MET A 112 16.02 -11.09 -19.09
CA MET A 112 15.26 -9.85 -18.86
C MET A 112 14.07 -10.12 -17.93
N PRO A 113 14.04 -9.44 -16.75
CA PRO A 113 12.88 -9.51 -15.88
C PRO A 113 11.69 -8.74 -16.46
N GLN A 114 10.52 -9.13 -16.03
CA GLN A 114 9.28 -8.39 -16.27
C GLN A 114 8.84 -7.71 -14.98
N ALA A 115 8.50 -6.42 -15.04
CA ALA A 115 7.91 -5.76 -13.90
C ALA A 115 6.51 -6.34 -13.61
N ALA A 116 6.24 -6.60 -12.32
CA ALA A 116 4.96 -7.08 -11.84
C ALA A 116 4.48 -6.18 -10.70
N LYS A 117 3.29 -5.60 -10.83
CA LYS A 117 2.64 -4.82 -9.77
C LYS A 117 1.75 -5.73 -8.94
N ILE A 118 1.81 -5.59 -7.62
CA ILE A 118 1.03 -6.37 -6.66
C ILE A 118 -0.01 -5.42 -6.04
N TYR A 119 -1.29 -5.81 -6.10
CA TYR A 119 -2.41 -4.97 -5.63
C TYR A 119 -3.05 -5.49 -4.36
N SER A 120 -2.96 -6.78 -4.09
CA SER A 120 -3.42 -7.36 -2.85
C SER A 120 -2.55 -8.55 -2.44
N ALA A 121 -2.33 -8.67 -1.15
CA ALA A 121 -1.49 -9.70 -0.55
C ALA A 121 -1.99 -10.05 0.85
N ALA A 122 -1.80 -11.30 1.27
CA ALA A 122 -2.07 -11.78 2.61
C ALA A 122 -0.83 -12.50 3.15
N PHE A 123 -0.57 -12.36 4.44
CA PHE A 123 0.57 -12.99 5.10
C PHE A 123 0.13 -14.23 5.89
N GLU A 124 0.88 -15.29 5.74
CA GLU A 124 0.76 -16.53 6.50
C GLU A 124 2.12 -16.84 7.16
N PRO A 125 2.22 -16.75 8.50
CA PRO A 125 3.45 -17.08 9.20
C PRO A 125 3.75 -18.57 9.05
N ALA A 126 4.95 -18.91 8.65
CA ALA A 126 5.40 -20.30 8.51
C ALA A 126 6.92 -20.39 8.54
N ALA A 127 7.46 -21.38 9.22
CA ALA A 127 8.87 -21.71 9.06
C ALA A 127 9.09 -22.43 7.73
N HIS A 128 10.01 -21.94 6.92
CA HIS A 128 10.41 -22.55 5.65
C HIS A 128 11.91 -22.34 5.41
N GLY A 129 12.49 -23.13 4.51
CA GLY A 129 13.89 -23.00 4.08
C GLY A 129 14.07 -22.31 2.72
N GLU A 130 13.00 -21.76 2.18
CA GLU A 130 13.00 -21.12 0.88
C GLU A 130 13.64 -19.73 0.93
N LYS A 131 14.33 -19.36 -0.16
CA LYS A 131 14.88 -18.01 -0.30
C LYS A 131 13.77 -16.98 -0.49
N PRO A 132 13.92 -15.76 0.07
CA PRO A 132 12.99 -14.66 -0.22
C PRO A 132 12.80 -14.47 -1.73
N GLY A 133 11.54 -14.24 -2.16
CA GLY A 133 11.21 -14.13 -3.58
C GLY A 133 10.95 -15.47 -4.30
N SER A 134 11.22 -16.63 -3.65
CA SER A 134 10.83 -17.94 -4.21
C SER A 134 9.32 -18.04 -4.34
N ILE A 135 8.85 -18.57 -5.47
CA ILE A 135 7.44 -18.73 -5.79
C ILE A 135 7.01 -20.16 -5.53
N GLU A 136 5.88 -20.32 -4.84
CA GLU A 136 5.15 -21.58 -4.76
C GLU A 136 3.73 -21.39 -5.30
N SER A 137 3.24 -22.36 -6.08
CA SER A 137 1.91 -22.31 -6.70
C SER A 137 1.35 -23.69 -6.96
N ASP A 138 0.03 -23.83 -6.87
CA ASP A 138 -0.71 -25.00 -7.31
C ASP A 138 -0.99 -25.02 -8.83
N GLY A 139 -0.58 -23.94 -9.53
CA GLY A 139 -0.83 -23.73 -10.95
C GLY A 139 -2.28 -23.41 -11.31
N ARG A 140 -3.16 -23.17 -10.32
CA ARG A 140 -4.61 -22.95 -10.53
C ARG A 140 -5.16 -21.76 -9.77
N THR A 141 -4.95 -21.71 -8.46
CA THR A 141 -5.61 -20.74 -7.58
C THR A 141 -4.66 -20.07 -6.60
N LEU A 142 -3.57 -20.74 -6.25
CA LEU A 142 -2.60 -20.30 -5.26
C LEU A 142 -1.31 -19.82 -5.94
N LEU A 143 -0.88 -18.65 -5.58
CA LEU A 143 0.45 -18.10 -5.87
C LEU A 143 0.96 -17.41 -4.60
N ARG A 144 1.99 -17.96 -4.00
CA ARG A 144 2.59 -17.39 -2.80
C ARG A 144 4.09 -17.23 -2.95
N VAL A 145 4.64 -16.29 -2.22
CA VAL A 145 6.04 -15.87 -2.30
C VAL A 145 6.67 -15.99 -0.92
N ALA A 146 7.84 -16.58 -0.85
CA ALA A 146 8.59 -16.69 0.40
C ALA A 146 9.07 -15.31 0.86
N CYS A 147 8.91 -15.01 2.15
CA CYS A 147 9.46 -13.84 2.83
C CYS A 147 10.24 -14.27 4.07
N ALA A 148 10.73 -13.31 4.88
CA ALA A 148 11.61 -13.63 6.00
C ALA A 148 11.02 -14.61 7.03
N ASP A 149 9.70 -14.56 7.27
CA ASP A 149 9.02 -15.25 8.38
C ASP A 149 7.76 -16.01 7.94
N GLY A 150 7.60 -16.23 6.62
CA GLY A 150 6.44 -16.96 6.11
C GLY A 150 6.20 -16.76 4.63
N TRP A 151 4.93 -16.84 4.27
CA TRP A 151 4.47 -16.76 2.90
C TRP A 151 3.55 -15.57 2.66
N ILE A 152 3.75 -14.90 1.53
CA ILE A 152 2.86 -13.87 1.03
C ILE A 152 2.00 -14.45 -0.07
N THR A 153 0.75 -14.69 0.21
CA THR A 153 -0.24 -15.11 -0.80
C THR A 153 -0.71 -13.90 -1.58
N LEU A 154 -0.54 -13.92 -2.90
CA LEU A 154 -0.94 -12.84 -3.81
C LEU A 154 -2.41 -13.00 -4.21
N GLY A 155 -3.16 -11.90 -4.19
CA GLY A 155 -4.56 -11.89 -4.64
C GLY A 155 -4.72 -11.33 -6.04
N GLU A 156 -4.16 -10.16 -6.30
CA GLU A 156 -4.23 -9.48 -7.60
C GLU A 156 -2.86 -8.96 -8.03
N ILE A 157 -2.56 -9.16 -9.31
CA ILE A 157 -1.27 -8.86 -9.91
C ILE A 157 -1.43 -8.30 -11.32
N GLN A 158 -0.49 -7.47 -11.75
CA GLN A 158 -0.37 -7.00 -13.12
C GLN A 158 1.06 -7.16 -13.63
N ILE A 159 1.27 -8.02 -14.59
CA ILE A 159 2.56 -8.13 -15.31
C ILE A 159 2.62 -7.02 -16.36
N ALA A 160 3.81 -6.45 -16.57
CA ALA A 160 4.03 -5.40 -17.56
C ALA A 160 3.45 -5.78 -18.93
N GLY A 161 2.72 -4.85 -19.54
CA GLY A 161 2.03 -5.05 -20.82
C GLY A 161 0.73 -5.87 -20.75
N LYS A 162 0.30 -6.32 -19.54
CA LYS A 162 -0.94 -7.08 -19.36
C LYS A 162 -1.94 -6.31 -18.48
N LYS A 163 -3.19 -6.79 -18.44
CA LYS A 163 -4.22 -6.27 -17.54
C LYS A 163 -3.94 -6.71 -16.09
N ARG A 164 -4.46 -5.95 -15.13
CA ARG A 164 -4.59 -6.39 -13.74
C ARG A 164 -5.57 -7.57 -13.69
N LEU A 165 -5.18 -8.64 -13.05
CA LEU A 165 -5.92 -9.90 -12.96
C LEU A 165 -5.88 -10.43 -11.53
N ALA A 166 -6.92 -11.13 -11.12
CA ALA A 166 -6.84 -12.04 -9.99
C ALA A 166 -5.81 -13.15 -10.29
N VAL A 167 -5.11 -13.61 -9.26
CA VAL A 167 -4.08 -14.68 -9.41
C VAL A 167 -4.64 -15.90 -10.13
N ARG A 168 -5.88 -16.30 -9.81
CA ARG A 168 -6.55 -17.42 -10.49
C ARG A 168 -6.65 -17.22 -12.01
N GLU A 169 -6.95 -16.02 -12.46
CA GLU A 169 -7.04 -15.71 -13.89
C GLU A 169 -5.66 -15.64 -14.54
N LEU A 170 -4.68 -15.11 -13.82
CA LEU A 170 -3.28 -15.10 -14.29
C LEU A 170 -2.79 -16.52 -14.54
N LEU A 171 -3.02 -17.45 -13.60
CA LEU A 171 -2.53 -18.83 -13.66
C LEU A 171 -3.17 -19.64 -14.81
N LEU A 172 -4.38 -19.30 -15.25
CA LEU A 172 -4.98 -19.90 -16.45
C LEU A 172 -4.17 -19.62 -17.73
N GLY A 173 -3.52 -18.45 -17.78
CA GLY A 173 -2.73 -18.01 -18.94
C GLY A 173 -1.23 -18.15 -18.79
N LEU A 174 -0.73 -18.31 -17.56
CA LEU A 174 0.70 -18.42 -17.26
C LEU A 174 1.05 -19.87 -16.92
N ARG A 175 1.43 -20.62 -17.95
CA ARG A 175 1.88 -22.01 -17.78
C ARG A 175 3.27 -22.03 -17.16
N ASP A 176 3.61 -23.10 -16.45
CA ASP A 176 4.94 -23.34 -15.85
C ASP A 176 5.38 -22.25 -14.86
N ILE A 177 4.47 -21.77 -14.00
CA ILE A 177 4.76 -20.75 -12.97
C ILE A 177 5.94 -21.16 -12.08
N GLY A 178 6.21 -22.43 -11.88
CA GLY A 178 7.36 -22.94 -11.13
C GLY A 178 8.72 -22.61 -11.75
N ARG A 179 8.78 -22.12 -12.99
CA ARG A 179 9.98 -21.60 -13.62
C ARG A 179 10.18 -20.10 -13.41
N TYR A 180 9.39 -19.49 -12.56
CA TYR A 180 9.48 -18.07 -12.27
C TYR A 180 9.90 -17.86 -10.82
N ARG A 181 10.57 -16.75 -10.58
CA ARG A 181 10.87 -16.23 -9.24
C ARG A 181 10.78 -14.72 -9.24
N PHE A 182 10.49 -14.14 -8.11
CA PHE A 182 10.66 -12.71 -7.94
C PHE A 182 12.11 -12.36 -7.58
N ARG A 183 12.46 -11.11 -7.71
CA ARG A 183 13.75 -10.57 -7.27
C ARG A 183 13.90 -10.83 -5.76
N GLU A 184 15.08 -11.27 -5.37
CA GLU A 184 15.50 -11.39 -3.96
C GLU A 184 15.61 -10.00 -3.32
#